data_b6cc417edfa575507ba5d1fe7d2d7a00
#
_entry.id   b6cc417edfa575507ba5d1fe7d2d7a00
#
_cell.length_a   1.000
_cell.length_b   1.000
_cell.length_c   1.000
_cell.angle_alpha   90.00
_cell.angle_beta   90.00
_cell.angle_gamma   90.00
#
_symmetry.space_group_name_H-M   'P 1'
#
loop_
_entity.id
_entity.type
_entity.pdbx_description
1 polymer ?
#
loop_
_entity_poly.entity_id
_entity_poly.type
_entity_poly.pdbx_seq_one_letter_code
_entity_poly.pdbx_strand_id
1 'polypeptide(L)'
;MPMFRLNAVRLACLSSLAMLFTHAAVATEGGGSSAPMGSDNWAIAAMPPPGFYAQIFGSHYRADSLRDNRGDKVPVDFSVRADAISPRLIWVTEQTVLGGALAFHSIMPLVDMKVDLNGQSQSKRGLGDMYFGSALGFHPSDKLHTLVALDVIAPTGEYDRNDLANIGRNYWVIEPVVAASYIDPTGLNADIKMKCDFNMENRATDYRSGQEFHFDYSVGWAASPNWVVGVGGYFYRQTTDDRVDGDQLADNKGRAFAIGPSIKYDSGKGWFLSAKWQQESSVRNRAEGDAYWLKLVFPL
;
A
#
# COMPACT_ATOMS: atom_id res chain seq x y z
N MET A 1 -32.77 0.41 -78.28
CA MET A 1 -31.53 0.81 -77.61
C MET A 1 -31.88 1.48 -76.31
N PRO A 2 -31.69 0.86 -75.14
CA PRO A 2 -31.78 1.57 -73.87
C PRO A 2 -30.38 1.79 -73.28
N MET A 3 -30.13 3.02 -72.90
CA MET A 3 -28.92 3.45 -72.23
C MET A 3 -28.85 2.96 -70.78
N PHE A 4 -27.78 2.27 -70.46
CA PHE A 4 -27.44 1.89 -69.08
C PHE A 4 -26.94 3.13 -68.30
N ARG A 5 -27.64 3.49 -67.24
CA ARG A 5 -27.15 4.45 -66.25
C ARG A 5 -26.33 3.70 -65.17
N LEU A 6 -25.05 3.95 -65.11
CA LEU A 6 -24.19 3.52 -63.99
C LEU A 6 -24.51 4.37 -62.76
N ASN A 7 -25.06 3.71 -61.73
CA ASN A 7 -25.15 4.30 -60.39
C ASN A 7 -23.81 4.13 -59.69
N ALA A 8 -23.11 5.23 -59.46
CA ALA A 8 -21.93 5.25 -58.64
C ALA A 8 -22.32 5.06 -57.15
N VAL A 9 -22.06 3.88 -56.62
CA VAL A 9 -22.16 3.58 -55.20
C VAL A 9 -20.97 4.27 -54.53
N ARG A 10 -21.24 5.36 -53.78
CA ARG A 10 -20.27 6.01 -52.88
C ARG A 10 -20.05 5.07 -51.70
N LEU A 11 -18.91 4.40 -51.71
CA LEU A 11 -18.40 3.64 -50.59
C LEU A 11 -17.92 4.70 -49.56
N ALA A 12 -18.74 4.99 -48.56
CA ALA A 12 -18.33 5.74 -47.37
C ALA A 12 -17.45 4.83 -46.54
N CYS A 13 -16.13 4.99 -46.63
CA CYS A 13 -15.19 4.46 -45.66
C CYS A 13 -15.42 5.18 -44.32
N LEU A 14 -16.20 4.59 -43.45
CA LEU A 14 -16.19 4.89 -42.03
C LEU A 14 -14.83 4.38 -41.47
N SER A 15 -13.84 5.24 -41.52
CA SER A 15 -12.64 5.07 -40.73
C SER A 15 -13.04 5.21 -39.25
N SER A 16 -13.36 4.09 -38.61
CA SER A 16 -13.38 3.96 -37.16
C SER A 16 -11.97 4.28 -36.68
N LEU A 17 -11.79 5.54 -36.25
CA LEU A 17 -10.64 5.97 -35.48
C LEU A 17 -10.73 5.24 -34.14
N ALA A 18 -10.21 4.01 -34.08
CA ALA A 18 -9.92 3.35 -32.83
C ALA A 18 -8.90 4.26 -32.12
N MET A 19 -9.37 5.07 -31.17
CA MET A 19 -8.49 5.72 -30.20
C MET A 19 -7.79 4.59 -29.46
N LEU A 20 -6.57 4.27 -29.86
CA LEU A 20 -5.61 3.55 -29.07
C LEU A 20 -5.35 4.42 -27.83
N PHE A 21 -6.18 4.27 -26.80
CA PHE A 21 -5.76 4.63 -25.47
C PHE A 21 -4.56 3.73 -25.19
N THR A 22 -3.36 4.26 -25.41
CA THR A 22 -2.17 3.69 -24.80
C THR A 22 -2.42 3.81 -23.30
N HIS A 23 -2.95 2.76 -22.73
CA HIS A 23 -2.96 2.62 -21.27
C HIS A 23 -1.49 2.73 -20.88
N ALA A 24 -1.13 3.83 -20.22
CA ALA A 24 0.16 3.87 -19.55
C ALA A 24 0.19 2.62 -18.66
N ALA A 25 1.08 1.68 -19.00
CA ALA A 25 1.22 0.46 -18.24
C ALA A 25 1.61 0.87 -16.82
N VAL A 26 0.68 0.73 -15.89
CA VAL A 26 0.89 0.92 -14.45
C VAL A 26 0.71 -0.44 -13.79
N ALA A 27 1.64 -0.80 -12.94
CA ALA A 27 1.59 -2.03 -12.18
C ALA A 27 0.38 -2.03 -11.26
N THR A 28 -0.28 -3.17 -11.17
CA THR A 28 -1.56 -3.36 -10.48
C THR A 28 -2.69 -2.50 -11.06
N GLU A 29 -3.93 -2.89 -10.84
CA GLU A 29 -5.08 -2.15 -11.33
C GLU A 29 -5.11 -0.73 -10.72
N GLY A 30 -5.12 0.29 -11.58
CA GLY A 30 -5.11 1.69 -11.16
C GLY A 30 -3.77 2.19 -10.59
N GLY A 31 -2.68 1.44 -10.72
CA GLY A 31 -1.32 1.90 -10.39
C GLY A 31 -0.98 1.97 -8.90
N GLY A 32 -1.87 1.53 -8.02
CA GLY A 32 -1.66 1.56 -6.58
C GLY A 32 -1.57 0.15 -5.98
N SER A 33 -0.78 -0.06 -4.94
CA SER A 33 -0.72 -1.33 -4.22
C SER A 33 -2.00 -1.65 -3.47
N SER A 34 -2.19 -2.93 -3.17
CA SER A 34 -3.31 -3.41 -2.35
C SER A 34 -3.22 -2.91 -0.91
N ALA A 35 -1.99 -2.81 -0.38
CA ALA A 35 -1.72 -2.30 0.96
C ALA A 35 -0.88 -1.01 0.92
N PRO A 36 -1.03 -0.09 1.89
CA PRO A 36 -0.16 1.08 1.99
C PRO A 36 1.24 0.64 2.39
N MET A 37 2.25 1.11 1.64
CA MET A 37 3.65 0.80 1.87
C MET A 37 4.30 1.83 2.76
N GLY A 38 5.24 1.37 3.61
CA GLY A 38 5.96 2.24 4.50
C GLY A 38 5.11 2.77 5.65
N SER A 39 3.95 2.18 5.94
CA SER A 39 3.09 2.59 7.06
C SER A 39 3.70 2.27 8.41
N ASP A 40 4.39 1.14 8.51
CA ASP A 40 4.95 0.66 9.76
C ASP A 40 6.37 1.18 10.00
N ASN A 41 6.67 1.44 11.26
CA ASN A 41 7.97 1.81 11.80
C ASN A 41 7.97 1.56 13.32
N TRP A 42 9.10 1.40 13.91
CA TRP A 42 9.38 1.24 15.34
C TRP A 42 8.42 0.33 16.14
N ALA A 43 8.98 -0.66 16.80
CA ALA A 43 8.26 -1.60 17.66
C ALA A 43 7.16 -2.39 16.95
N ILE A 44 7.37 -2.78 15.70
CA ILE A 44 6.36 -3.41 14.82
C ILE A 44 5.95 -4.78 15.37
N ALA A 45 6.93 -5.58 15.84
CA ALA A 45 6.72 -6.94 16.34
C ALA A 45 6.62 -7.02 17.87
N ALA A 46 6.74 -5.90 18.58
CA ALA A 46 6.65 -5.87 20.02
C ALA A 46 5.18 -5.93 20.47
N MET A 47 4.64 -7.16 20.55
CA MET A 47 3.27 -7.37 21.00
C MET A 47 3.16 -7.04 22.49
N PRO A 48 2.22 -6.15 22.90
CA PRO A 48 2.02 -5.81 24.31
C PRO A 48 1.34 -6.94 25.08
N PRO A 49 1.24 -6.84 26.44
CA PRO A 49 0.48 -7.77 27.26
C PRO A 49 -0.99 -7.91 26.83
N PRO A 50 -1.71 -8.96 27.31
CA PRO A 50 -3.14 -9.12 27.03
C PRO A 50 -3.95 -7.86 27.36
N GLY A 51 -4.85 -7.45 26.44
CA GLY A 51 -5.65 -6.24 26.55
C GLY A 51 -6.08 -5.69 25.20
N PHE A 52 -6.74 -4.53 25.22
CA PHE A 52 -7.14 -3.81 24.02
C PHE A 52 -6.23 -2.61 23.80
N TYR A 53 -5.85 -2.40 22.55
CA TYR A 53 -4.96 -1.32 22.14
C TYR A 53 -5.51 -0.65 20.88
N ALA A 54 -5.24 0.64 20.76
CA ALA A 54 -5.49 1.39 19.55
C ALA A 54 -4.17 1.82 18.93
N GLN A 55 -4.14 1.75 17.61
CA GLN A 55 -3.11 2.35 16.76
C GLN A 55 -3.81 3.30 15.80
N ILE A 56 -3.36 4.55 15.71
CA ILE A 56 -3.87 5.51 14.74
C ILE A 56 -2.75 5.83 13.77
N PHE A 57 -2.95 5.53 12.50
CA PHE A 57 -2.08 5.98 11.43
C PHE A 57 -2.67 7.21 10.77
N GLY A 58 -1.85 8.24 10.59
CA GLY A 58 -2.12 9.38 9.71
C GLY A 58 -1.12 9.35 8.57
N SER A 59 -1.56 9.55 7.33
CA SER A 59 -0.67 9.60 6.18
C SER A 59 -1.03 10.73 5.23
N HIS A 60 -0.01 11.25 4.57
CA HIS A 60 -0.10 12.16 3.44
C HIS A 60 0.86 11.67 2.36
N TYR A 61 0.34 11.29 1.21
CA TYR A 61 1.12 10.91 0.03
C TYR A 61 0.88 11.89 -1.11
N ARG A 62 1.93 12.22 -1.83
CA ARG A 62 1.83 13.01 -3.06
C ARG A 62 2.85 12.52 -4.08
N ALA A 63 2.45 12.50 -5.36
CA ALA A 63 3.33 12.27 -6.48
C ALA A 63 2.89 13.13 -7.66
N ASP A 64 3.86 13.54 -8.49
CA ASP A 64 3.67 14.35 -9.70
C ASP A 64 4.30 13.71 -10.93
N SER A 65 4.69 12.46 -10.83
CA SER A 65 5.27 11.72 -11.95
C SER A 65 4.87 10.25 -11.94
N LEU A 66 4.65 9.72 -13.15
CA LEU A 66 4.54 8.28 -13.41
C LEU A 66 5.85 7.79 -14.01
N ARG A 67 6.26 6.58 -13.62
CA ARG A 67 7.43 5.88 -14.13
C ARG A 67 7.00 4.68 -14.97
N ASP A 68 7.68 4.49 -16.11
CA ASP A 68 7.46 3.34 -16.99
C ASP A 68 8.20 2.06 -16.49
N ASN A 69 8.18 1.00 -17.27
CA ASN A 69 8.83 -0.28 -16.95
C ASN A 69 10.38 -0.20 -16.88
N ARG A 70 11.00 0.86 -17.39
CA ARG A 70 12.45 1.12 -17.30
C ARG A 70 12.79 2.08 -16.16
N GLY A 71 11.78 2.77 -15.63
CA GLY A 71 11.93 3.81 -14.61
C GLY A 71 12.06 5.21 -15.20
N ASP A 72 11.84 5.37 -16.51
CA ASP A 72 11.83 6.67 -17.15
C ASP A 72 10.52 7.41 -16.85
N LYS A 73 10.57 8.75 -16.76
CA LYS A 73 9.37 9.54 -16.53
C LYS A 73 8.46 9.49 -17.76
N VAL A 74 7.21 9.07 -17.56
CA VAL A 74 6.19 9.08 -18.60
C VAL A 74 5.80 10.53 -18.89
N PRO A 75 5.76 10.99 -20.15
CA PRO A 75 5.46 12.39 -20.52
C PRO A 75 3.95 12.65 -20.48
N VAL A 76 3.34 12.58 -19.32
CA VAL A 76 1.92 12.87 -19.06
C VAL A 76 1.81 13.92 -17.95
N ASP A 77 0.77 14.73 -18.01
CA ASP A 77 0.40 15.63 -16.91
C ASP A 77 -0.33 14.80 -15.85
N PHE A 78 0.37 14.52 -14.75
CA PHE A 78 -0.12 13.64 -13.69
C PHE A 78 0.19 14.21 -12.32
N SER A 79 -0.80 14.14 -11.45
CA SER A 79 -0.57 14.24 -10.01
C SER A 79 -1.54 13.38 -9.22
N VAL A 80 -1.10 12.92 -8.06
CA VAL A 80 -1.94 12.26 -7.07
C VAL A 80 -1.63 12.79 -5.68
N ARG A 81 -2.68 12.99 -4.89
CA ARG A 81 -2.63 13.26 -3.47
C ARG A 81 -3.56 12.27 -2.76
N ALA A 82 -3.07 11.63 -1.72
CA ALA A 82 -3.86 10.76 -0.87
C ALA A 82 -3.57 11.05 0.61
N ASP A 83 -4.61 11.47 1.32
CA ASP A 83 -4.59 11.65 2.76
C ASP A 83 -5.39 10.53 3.41
N ALA A 84 -4.90 9.94 4.50
CA ALA A 84 -5.67 8.93 5.21
C ALA A 84 -5.49 9.02 6.72
N ILE A 85 -6.57 8.67 7.43
CA ILE A 85 -6.55 8.34 8.86
C ILE A 85 -7.04 6.90 8.99
N SER A 86 -6.19 6.03 9.55
CA SER A 86 -6.48 4.60 9.63
C SER A 86 -6.39 4.12 11.09
N PRO A 87 -7.51 4.18 11.84
CA PRO A 87 -7.59 3.56 13.15
C PRO A 87 -7.48 2.04 13.02
N ARG A 88 -6.65 1.45 13.90
CA ARG A 88 -6.49 0.02 14.09
C ARG A 88 -6.85 -0.34 15.52
N LEU A 89 -7.78 -1.26 15.69
CA LEU A 89 -8.08 -1.88 16.98
C LEU A 89 -7.30 -3.19 17.06
N ILE A 90 -6.64 -3.43 18.18
CA ILE A 90 -5.88 -4.65 18.47
C ILE A 90 -6.40 -5.24 19.76
N TRP A 91 -6.72 -6.51 19.73
CA TRP A 91 -7.05 -7.33 20.90
C TRP A 91 -5.98 -8.39 21.09
N VAL A 92 -5.13 -8.24 22.10
CA VAL A 92 -4.20 -9.28 22.54
C VAL A 92 -4.94 -10.15 23.57
N THR A 93 -5.10 -11.41 23.25
CA THR A 93 -5.82 -12.36 24.11
C THR A 93 -4.91 -12.88 25.23
N GLU A 94 -5.49 -13.53 26.23
CA GLU A 94 -4.74 -14.28 27.25
C GLU A 94 -4.20 -15.63 26.73
N GLN A 95 -4.54 -15.97 25.48
CA GLN A 95 -4.21 -17.29 24.92
C GLN A 95 -2.84 -17.31 24.29
N THR A 96 -2.14 -18.42 24.51
CA THR A 96 -0.87 -18.73 23.85
C THR A 96 -1.09 -19.85 22.84
N VAL A 97 -0.68 -19.66 21.61
CA VAL A 97 -0.78 -20.64 20.53
C VAL A 97 0.63 -20.86 19.96
N LEU A 98 1.08 -22.10 19.87
CA LEU A 98 2.43 -22.47 19.39
C LEU A 98 3.56 -21.72 20.11
N GLY A 99 3.35 -21.35 21.37
CA GLY A 99 4.32 -20.57 22.16
C GLY A 99 4.28 -19.07 21.95
N GLY A 100 3.41 -18.55 21.09
CA GLY A 100 3.22 -17.13 20.82
C GLY A 100 1.93 -16.58 21.42
N ALA A 101 1.93 -15.32 21.86
CA ALA A 101 0.73 -14.60 22.28
C ALA A 101 -0.20 -14.37 21.08
N LEU A 102 -1.47 -14.77 21.19
CA LEU A 102 -2.46 -14.62 20.12
C LEU A 102 -3.12 -13.25 20.19
N ALA A 103 -3.16 -12.56 19.05
CA ALA A 103 -3.87 -11.30 18.89
C ALA A 103 -4.72 -11.28 17.62
N PHE A 104 -5.76 -10.45 17.65
CA PHE A 104 -6.59 -10.11 16.49
C PHE A 104 -6.58 -8.60 16.29
N HIS A 105 -6.76 -8.16 15.04
CA HIS A 105 -6.88 -6.74 14.75
C HIS A 105 -7.78 -6.46 13.57
N SER A 106 -8.26 -5.22 13.51
CA SER A 106 -8.92 -4.65 12.34
C SER A 106 -8.40 -3.24 12.07
N ILE A 107 -8.32 -2.86 10.80
CA ILE A 107 -7.97 -1.50 10.37
C ILE A 107 -9.09 -0.97 9.49
N MET A 108 -9.48 0.30 9.71
CA MET A 108 -10.54 0.98 8.98
C MET A 108 -9.97 2.27 8.36
N PRO A 109 -9.45 2.25 7.12
CA PRO A 109 -8.91 3.44 6.48
C PRO A 109 -10.00 4.41 6.06
N LEU A 110 -9.89 5.68 6.47
CA LEU A 110 -10.65 6.80 5.94
C LEU A 110 -9.74 7.59 5.02
N VAL A 111 -10.07 7.62 3.73
CA VAL A 111 -9.19 8.12 2.67
C VAL A 111 -9.82 9.34 1.99
N ASP A 112 -9.00 10.35 1.70
CA ASP A 112 -9.31 11.48 0.82
C ASP A 112 -8.26 11.48 -0.29
N MET A 113 -8.67 11.14 -1.51
CA MET A 113 -7.80 11.00 -2.67
C MET A 113 -8.20 11.98 -3.76
N LYS A 114 -7.20 12.59 -4.39
CA LYS A 114 -7.36 13.37 -5.62
C LYS A 114 -6.36 12.88 -6.66
N VAL A 115 -6.83 12.67 -7.89
CA VAL A 115 -6.01 12.30 -9.05
C VAL A 115 -6.28 13.31 -10.16
N ASP A 116 -5.21 13.85 -10.74
CA ASP A 116 -5.23 14.66 -11.96
C ASP A 116 -4.43 13.91 -13.04
N LEU A 117 -5.01 13.78 -14.23
CA LEU A 117 -4.36 13.11 -15.38
C LEU A 117 -4.79 13.77 -16.69
N ASN A 118 -3.82 14.37 -17.43
CA ASN A 118 -4.02 14.99 -18.74
C ASN A 118 -5.22 15.95 -18.78
N GLY A 119 -5.36 16.80 -17.74
CA GLY A 119 -6.43 17.78 -17.61
C GLY A 119 -7.76 17.25 -17.07
N GLN A 120 -7.88 15.94 -16.84
CA GLN A 120 -8.99 15.36 -16.07
C GLN A 120 -8.65 15.38 -14.58
N SER A 121 -9.62 15.69 -13.73
CA SER A 121 -9.45 15.74 -12.26
C SER A 121 -10.61 15.06 -11.59
N GLN A 122 -10.30 14.16 -10.63
CA GLN A 122 -11.32 13.53 -9.79
C GLN A 122 -10.85 13.45 -8.35
N SER A 123 -11.78 13.66 -7.42
CA SER A 123 -11.55 13.45 -5.99
C SER A 123 -12.57 12.47 -5.45
N LYS A 124 -12.12 11.60 -4.54
CA LYS A 124 -12.99 10.65 -3.83
C LYS A 124 -12.60 10.61 -2.37
N ARG A 125 -13.61 10.61 -1.48
CA ARG A 125 -13.41 10.56 -0.04
C ARG A 125 -14.39 9.57 0.59
N GLY A 126 -13.89 8.69 1.45
CA GLY A 126 -14.72 7.71 2.14
C GLY A 126 -13.92 6.63 2.83
N LEU A 127 -14.61 5.52 3.13
CA LEU A 127 -14.00 4.31 3.66
C LEU A 127 -13.20 3.61 2.56
N GLY A 128 -11.95 3.24 2.86
CA GLY A 128 -11.15 2.36 2.02
C GLY A 128 -11.40 0.88 2.31
N ASP A 129 -10.53 0.03 1.79
CA ASP A 129 -10.61 -1.41 2.04
C ASP A 129 -10.18 -1.74 3.47
N MET A 130 -11.02 -2.47 4.20
CA MET A 130 -10.79 -2.83 5.60
C MET A 130 -9.87 -4.04 5.72
N TYR A 131 -9.07 -4.06 6.79
CA TYR A 131 -8.19 -5.17 7.15
C TYR A 131 -8.72 -5.90 8.36
N PHE A 132 -8.59 -7.21 8.32
CA PHE A 132 -8.85 -8.12 9.44
C PHE A 132 -7.69 -9.09 9.53
N GLY A 133 -7.11 -9.25 10.71
CA GLY A 133 -5.96 -10.12 10.85
C GLY A 133 -5.87 -10.79 12.20
N SER A 134 -5.07 -11.87 12.21
CA SER A 134 -4.63 -12.57 13.40
C SER A 134 -3.11 -12.63 13.43
N ALA A 135 -2.53 -12.57 14.62
CA ALA A 135 -1.09 -12.56 14.80
C ALA A 135 -0.66 -13.42 15.99
N LEU A 136 0.53 -13.99 15.89
CA LEU A 136 1.26 -14.62 16.98
C LEU A 136 2.54 -13.82 17.23
N GLY A 137 2.65 -13.27 18.44
CA GLY A 137 3.82 -12.52 18.88
C GLY A 137 4.70 -13.34 19.80
N PHE A 138 6.01 -13.26 19.61
CA PHE A 138 7.01 -13.97 20.39
C PHE A 138 8.04 -12.99 20.93
N HIS A 139 8.59 -13.29 22.10
CA HIS A 139 9.62 -12.51 22.78
C HIS A 139 10.84 -13.39 23.07
N PRO A 140 11.71 -13.69 22.05
CA PRO A 140 12.88 -14.55 22.24
C PRO A 140 13.88 -13.98 23.27
N SER A 141 13.90 -12.66 23.46
CA SER A 141 14.65 -11.98 24.53
C SER A 141 14.00 -10.66 24.88
N ASP A 142 14.50 -9.98 25.91
CA ASP A 142 14.02 -8.65 26.34
C ASP A 142 14.16 -7.57 25.23
N LYS A 143 15.05 -7.80 24.27
CA LYS A 143 15.29 -6.83 23.17
C LYS A 143 14.78 -7.31 21.83
N LEU A 144 14.62 -8.63 21.62
CA LEU A 144 14.18 -9.18 20.34
C LEU A 144 12.73 -9.65 20.44
N HIS A 145 11.92 -9.12 19.54
CA HIS A 145 10.51 -9.48 19.39
C HIS A 145 10.27 -9.93 17.95
N THR A 146 9.48 -10.96 17.74
CA THR A 146 9.09 -11.43 16.42
C THR A 146 7.59 -11.66 16.33
N LEU A 147 7.04 -11.58 15.14
CA LEU A 147 5.62 -11.72 14.90
C LEU A 147 5.39 -12.43 13.57
N VAL A 148 4.42 -13.33 13.53
CA VAL A 148 3.83 -13.84 12.30
C VAL A 148 2.35 -13.50 12.31
N ALA A 149 1.80 -13.12 11.16
CA ALA A 149 0.39 -12.78 11.04
C ALA A 149 -0.18 -13.21 9.69
N LEU A 150 -1.49 -13.30 9.65
CA LEU A 150 -2.26 -13.45 8.43
C LEU A 150 -3.34 -12.38 8.42
N ASP A 151 -3.24 -11.48 7.45
CA ASP A 151 -4.20 -10.42 7.22
C ASP A 151 -5.06 -10.73 5.98
N VAL A 152 -6.31 -10.30 6.02
CA VAL A 152 -7.24 -10.34 4.90
C VAL A 152 -7.72 -8.91 4.67
N ILE A 153 -7.58 -8.43 3.43
CA ILE A 153 -8.08 -7.12 3.00
C ILE A 153 -9.39 -7.35 2.26
N ALA A 154 -10.46 -6.76 2.78
CA ALA A 154 -11.80 -6.89 2.23
C ALA A 154 -12.11 -5.71 1.30
N PRO A 155 -12.73 -5.92 0.15
CA PRO A 155 -13.08 -4.87 -0.81
C PRO A 155 -14.32 -4.08 -0.33
N THR A 156 -14.13 -3.29 0.72
CA THR A 156 -15.17 -2.47 1.35
C THR A 156 -15.15 -1.02 0.90
N GLY A 157 -14.06 -0.59 0.27
CA GLY A 157 -13.87 0.76 -0.23
C GLY A 157 -14.70 1.03 -1.48
N GLU A 158 -15.04 2.30 -1.68
CA GLU A 158 -15.78 2.70 -2.88
C GLU A 158 -14.93 2.53 -4.14
N TYR A 159 -15.50 1.86 -5.13
CA TYR A 159 -14.88 1.56 -6.41
C TYR A 159 -15.88 1.73 -7.56
N ASP A 160 -15.45 2.39 -8.64
CA ASP A 160 -16.12 2.37 -9.94
C ASP A 160 -15.05 2.19 -11.03
N ARG A 161 -15.27 1.25 -11.95
CA ARG A 161 -14.35 0.95 -13.05
C ARG A 161 -14.09 2.13 -14.01
N ASN A 162 -14.99 3.10 -14.04
CA ASN A 162 -14.90 4.29 -14.89
C ASN A 162 -14.27 5.49 -14.16
N ASP A 163 -14.00 5.37 -12.86
CA ASP A 163 -13.42 6.44 -12.07
C ASP A 163 -11.90 6.49 -12.18
N LEU A 164 -11.37 7.70 -12.27
CA LEU A 164 -9.94 7.96 -12.23
C LEU A 164 -9.37 7.76 -10.81
N ALA A 165 -10.15 8.14 -9.79
CA ALA A 165 -9.80 8.00 -8.38
C ALA A 165 -10.66 6.91 -7.72
N ASN A 166 -10.04 5.82 -7.25
CA ASN A 166 -10.68 4.75 -6.49
C ASN A 166 -10.00 4.59 -5.13
N ILE A 167 -10.76 4.61 -4.05
CA ILE A 167 -10.29 4.43 -2.67
C ILE A 167 -10.41 2.98 -2.18
N GLY A 168 -11.13 2.12 -2.92
CA GLY A 168 -11.17 0.67 -2.81
C GLY A 168 -10.56 0.00 -4.03
N ARG A 169 -10.15 -1.27 -3.90
CA ARG A 169 -9.57 -2.08 -4.97
C ARG A 169 -10.57 -3.04 -5.63
N ASN A 170 -11.71 -3.26 -4.98
CA ASN A 170 -12.79 -4.16 -5.43
C ASN A 170 -12.36 -5.63 -5.58
N TYR A 171 -11.31 -6.05 -4.89
CA TYR A 171 -10.90 -7.46 -4.80
C TYR A 171 -10.34 -7.80 -3.41
N TRP A 172 -10.44 -9.06 -3.04
CA TRP A 172 -9.89 -9.58 -1.80
C TRP A 172 -8.38 -9.77 -1.91
N VAL A 173 -7.67 -9.59 -0.79
CA VAL A 173 -6.25 -9.90 -0.68
C VAL A 173 -6.01 -10.75 0.55
N ILE A 174 -5.14 -11.76 0.42
CA ILE A 174 -4.59 -12.52 1.56
C ILE A 174 -3.15 -12.10 1.74
N GLU A 175 -2.81 -11.59 2.93
CA GLU A 175 -1.51 -11.01 3.24
C GLU A 175 -0.86 -11.75 4.42
N PRO A 176 -0.05 -12.81 4.21
CA PRO A 176 0.85 -13.33 5.21
C PRO A 176 1.95 -12.32 5.55
N VAL A 177 2.25 -12.22 6.86
CA VAL A 177 3.15 -11.22 7.43
C VAL A 177 4.17 -11.89 8.34
N VAL A 178 5.43 -11.45 8.25
CA VAL A 178 6.49 -11.77 9.21
C VAL A 178 7.17 -10.47 9.63
N ALA A 179 7.36 -10.29 10.94
CA ALA A 179 8.04 -9.09 11.45
C ALA A 179 9.04 -9.42 12.55
N ALA A 180 10.04 -8.57 12.67
CA ALA A 180 11.00 -8.58 13.77
C ALA A 180 11.30 -7.16 14.23
N SER A 181 11.46 -6.99 15.54
CA SER A 181 11.87 -5.74 16.18
C SER A 181 13.00 -6.03 17.16
N TYR A 182 14.10 -5.31 17.02
CA TYR A 182 15.14 -5.24 18.04
C TYR A 182 15.06 -3.88 18.72
N ILE A 183 14.83 -3.88 20.02
CA ILE A 183 14.56 -2.66 20.81
C ILE A 183 15.55 -2.60 21.97
N ASP A 184 16.49 -1.64 21.88
CA ASP A 184 17.41 -1.33 22.97
C ASP A 184 17.13 0.10 23.45
N PRO A 185 16.68 0.30 24.70
CA PRO A 185 16.35 1.64 25.21
C PRO A 185 17.56 2.58 25.32
N THR A 186 18.77 2.04 25.18
CA THR A 186 20.03 2.81 25.26
C THR A 186 20.90 2.70 24.00
N GLY A 187 20.41 2.00 22.96
CA GLY A 187 21.22 1.64 21.81
C GLY A 187 20.44 1.53 20.52
N LEU A 188 20.81 0.50 19.76
CA LEU A 188 20.22 0.19 18.45
C LEU A 188 18.74 -0.16 18.58
N ASN A 189 17.93 0.44 17.71
CA ASN A 189 16.55 0.03 17.45
C ASN A 189 16.43 -0.29 15.95
N ALA A 190 15.90 -1.44 15.61
CA ALA A 190 15.73 -1.88 14.24
C ALA A 190 14.45 -2.71 14.08
N ASP A 191 13.72 -2.44 13.03
CA ASP A 191 12.47 -3.12 12.70
C ASP A 191 12.45 -3.52 11.24
N ILE A 192 11.82 -4.67 10.97
CA ILE A 192 11.44 -5.11 9.63
C ILE A 192 10.09 -5.79 9.67
N LYS A 193 9.22 -5.50 8.69
CA LYS A 193 7.94 -6.19 8.48
C LYS A 193 7.82 -6.55 7.01
N MET A 194 7.84 -7.83 6.72
CA MET A 194 7.72 -8.40 5.38
C MET A 194 6.30 -8.89 5.14
N LYS A 195 5.79 -8.65 3.95
CA LYS A 195 4.45 -8.99 3.51
C LYS A 195 4.45 -9.54 2.09
N CYS A 196 3.52 -10.46 1.83
CA CYS A 196 3.22 -10.93 0.48
C CYS A 196 1.71 -10.76 0.22
N ASP A 197 1.33 -9.97 -0.78
CA ASP A 197 -0.07 -9.76 -1.12
C ASP A 197 -0.48 -10.73 -2.22
N PHE A 198 -1.40 -11.63 -1.88
CA PHE A 198 -2.03 -12.56 -2.82
C PHE A 198 -3.33 -11.95 -3.31
N ASN A 199 -3.25 -11.19 -4.41
CA ASN A 199 -4.36 -10.46 -4.99
C ASN A 199 -5.32 -11.41 -5.71
N MET A 200 -6.62 -11.28 -5.41
CA MET A 200 -7.69 -11.95 -6.15
C MET A 200 -8.11 -11.10 -7.35
N GLU A 201 -9.00 -11.62 -8.16
CA GLU A 201 -9.48 -10.96 -9.36
C GLU A 201 -10.53 -9.90 -9.02
N ASN A 202 -10.42 -8.73 -9.65
CA ASN A 202 -11.48 -7.75 -9.75
C ASN A 202 -12.46 -8.15 -10.84
N ARG A 203 -13.60 -8.72 -10.44
CA ARG A 203 -14.62 -9.22 -11.38
C ARG A 203 -15.33 -8.13 -12.17
N ALA A 204 -15.20 -6.86 -11.80
CA ALA A 204 -15.80 -5.76 -12.55
C ALA A 204 -15.01 -5.44 -13.82
N THR A 205 -13.74 -5.83 -13.90
CA THR A 205 -12.81 -5.52 -14.97
C THR A 205 -12.10 -6.74 -15.52
N ASP A 206 -12.38 -7.94 -14.97
CA ASP A 206 -11.68 -9.19 -15.25
C ASP A 206 -10.14 -9.02 -15.13
N TYR A 207 -9.73 -8.12 -14.20
CA TYR A 207 -8.35 -7.78 -13.94
C TYR A 207 -7.86 -8.47 -12.68
N ARG A 208 -6.71 -9.12 -12.75
CA ARG A 208 -6.01 -9.67 -11.60
C ARG A 208 -4.65 -9.03 -11.46
N SER A 209 -4.49 -8.17 -10.46
CA SER A 209 -3.20 -7.58 -10.08
C SER A 209 -2.20 -8.69 -9.73
N GLY A 210 -0.97 -8.54 -10.18
CA GLY A 210 0.10 -9.48 -9.85
C GLY A 210 0.35 -9.54 -8.34
N GLN A 211 0.95 -10.64 -7.90
CA GLN A 211 1.32 -10.83 -6.50
C GLN A 211 2.42 -9.85 -6.10
N GLU A 212 2.34 -9.30 -4.89
CA GLU A 212 3.25 -8.26 -4.42
C GLU A 212 4.08 -8.78 -3.24
N PHE A 213 5.34 -8.39 -3.21
CA PHE A 213 6.21 -8.53 -2.04
C PHE A 213 6.69 -7.17 -1.62
N HIS A 214 6.52 -6.84 -0.36
CA HIS A 214 7.07 -5.61 0.18
C HIS A 214 7.51 -5.79 1.63
N PHE A 215 8.40 -4.92 2.05
CA PHE A 215 8.75 -4.81 3.46
C PHE A 215 8.95 -3.36 3.87
N ASP A 216 8.48 -3.06 5.08
CA ASP A 216 8.74 -1.82 5.78
C ASP A 216 9.94 -2.04 6.72
N TYR A 217 10.78 -1.02 6.87
CA TYR A 217 11.94 -1.09 7.76
C TYR A 217 12.16 0.23 8.51
N SER A 218 12.81 0.14 9.66
CA SER A 218 13.38 1.28 10.36
C SER A 218 14.66 0.86 11.09
N VAL A 219 15.64 1.78 11.15
CA VAL A 219 16.89 1.60 11.88
C VAL A 219 17.26 2.93 12.52
N GLY A 220 17.60 2.90 13.81
CA GLY A 220 17.96 4.11 14.52
C GLY A 220 18.59 3.83 15.87
N TRP A 221 18.84 4.88 16.60
CA TRP A 221 19.50 4.84 17.90
C TRP A 221 18.68 5.56 18.96
N ALA A 222 18.66 5.03 20.16
CA ALA A 222 18.06 5.69 21.33
C ALA A 222 18.91 6.89 21.72
N ALA A 223 18.48 8.09 21.33
CA ALA A 223 19.12 9.36 21.70
C ALA A 223 18.89 9.70 23.17
N SER A 224 17.83 9.15 23.77
CA SER A 224 17.51 9.18 25.19
C SER A 224 16.53 8.04 25.51
N PRO A 225 16.19 7.77 26.79
CA PRO A 225 15.21 6.73 27.13
C PRO A 225 13.85 6.87 26.45
N ASN A 226 13.49 8.10 26.07
CA ASN A 226 12.20 8.41 25.45
C ASN A 226 12.27 8.61 23.93
N TRP A 227 13.45 8.79 23.35
CA TRP A 227 13.59 9.19 21.96
C TRP A 227 14.47 8.24 21.16
N VAL A 228 13.93 7.74 20.04
CA VAL A 228 14.69 7.03 19.01
C VAL A 228 14.70 7.88 17.76
N VAL A 229 15.88 8.09 17.18
CA VAL A 229 16.07 8.85 15.94
C VAL A 229 16.77 7.95 14.94
N GLY A 230 16.32 7.96 13.69
CA GLY A 230 16.90 7.12 12.65
C GLY A 230 16.30 7.37 11.28
N VAL A 231 16.31 6.33 10.48
CA VAL A 231 15.74 6.29 9.14
C VAL A 231 14.74 5.15 9.03
N GLY A 232 13.80 5.29 8.11
CA GLY A 232 12.86 4.23 7.77
C GLY A 232 12.34 4.40 6.36
N GLY A 233 11.68 3.37 5.86
CA GLY A 233 11.15 3.37 4.52
C GLY A 233 10.54 2.04 4.18
N TYR A 234 10.51 1.72 2.89
CA TYR A 234 10.03 0.46 2.40
C TYR A 234 10.75 0.03 1.11
N PHE A 235 10.64 -1.25 0.81
CA PHE A 235 10.91 -1.84 -0.50
C PHE A 235 9.65 -2.52 -0.99
N TYR A 236 9.37 -2.35 -2.28
CA TYR A 236 8.23 -2.98 -2.96
C TYR A 236 8.65 -3.59 -4.28
N ARG A 237 8.12 -4.76 -4.59
CA ARG A 237 8.26 -5.42 -5.87
C ARG A 237 7.05 -6.31 -6.16
N GLN A 238 6.41 -6.10 -7.30
CA GLN A 238 5.47 -7.05 -7.85
C GLN A 238 6.23 -8.27 -8.38
N THR A 239 5.81 -9.47 -7.98
CA THR A 239 6.53 -10.72 -8.24
C THR A 239 6.01 -11.47 -9.45
N THR A 240 4.71 -11.34 -9.75
CA THR A 240 4.08 -11.90 -10.95
C THR A 240 3.50 -10.79 -11.82
N ASP A 241 3.29 -11.04 -13.11
CA ASP A 241 2.63 -10.09 -14.00
C ASP A 241 1.13 -10.02 -13.69
N ASP A 242 0.52 -8.89 -14.04
CA ASP A 242 -0.92 -8.72 -14.04
C ASP A 242 -1.58 -9.58 -15.12
N ARG A 243 -2.88 -9.81 -14.98
CA ARG A 243 -3.69 -10.50 -15.99
C ARG A 243 -4.97 -9.72 -16.25
N VAL A 244 -5.39 -9.69 -17.53
CA VAL A 244 -6.66 -9.13 -17.97
C VAL A 244 -7.33 -10.16 -18.86
N ASP A 245 -8.60 -10.49 -18.61
CA ASP A 245 -9.34 -11.54 -19.33
C ASP A 245 -8.60 -12.91 -19.35
N GLY A 246 -7.77 -13.16 -18.33
CA GLY A 246 -6.93 -14.34 -18.22
C GLY A 246 -5.55 -14.24 -18.90
N ASP A 247 -5.34 -13.26 -19.78
CA ASP A 247 -4.10 -13.05 -20.50
C ASP A 247 -3.10 -12.25 -19.65
N GLN A 248 -1.83 -12.60 -19.73
CA GLN A 248 -0.75 -11.98 -18.98
C GLN A 248 -0.32 -10.66 -19.62
N LEU A 249 -0.22 -9.59 -18.83
CA LEU A 249 0.35 -8.32 -19.24
C LEU A 249 1.88 -8.33 -18.96
N ALA A 250 2.66 -8.54 -20.02
CA ALA A 250 4.11 -8.53 -19.92
C ALA A 250 4.65 -7.13 -19.58
N ASP A 251 5.82 -7.09 -18.89
CA ASP A 251 6.55 -5.86 -18.56
C ASP A 251 5.79 -4.86 -17.66
N ASN A 252 4.74 -5.31 -16.96
CA ASN A 252 3.90 -4.47 -16.11
C ASN A 252 4.22 -4.57 -14.61
N LYS A 253 5.36 -5.17 -14.20
CA LYS A 253 5.67 -5.32 -12.78
C LYS A 253 6.12 -4.03 -12.13
N GLY A 254 5.45 -3.70 -11.02
CA GLY A 254 5.80 -2.57 -10.18
C GLY A 254 7.04 -2.81 -9.32
N ARG A 255 7.76 -1.73 -9.07
CA ARG A 255 8.87 -1.68 -8.12
C ARG A 255 8.94 -0.28 -7.51
N ALA A 256 9.33 -0.21 -6.23
CA ALA A 256 9.69 1.04 -5.57
C ALA A 256 10.63 0.79 -4.39
N PHE A 257 11.41 1.78 -4.05
CA PHE A 257 12.19 1.87 -2.82
C PHE A 257 11.97 3.24 -2.22
N ALA A 258 11.81 3.32 -0.89
CA ALA A 258 11.69 4.59 -0.20
C ALA A 258 12.55 4.61 1.06
N ILE A 259 13.07 5.79 1.38
CA ILE A 259 13.86 6.05 2.58
C ILE A 259 13.65 7.49 3.04
N GLY A 260 13.74 7.71 4.34
CA GLY A 260 13.76 9.06 4.92
C GLY A 260 13.91 9.04 6.43
N PRO A 261 14.01 10.21 7.07
CA PRO A 261 14.15 10.35 8.51
C PRO A 261 12.91 9.82 9.23
N SER A 262 13.15 9.20 10.38
CA SER A 262 12.12 8.64 11.25
C SER A 262 12.48 8.89 12.71
N ILE A 263 11.47 9.21 13.51
CA ILE A 263 11.60 9.49 14.94
C ILE A 263 10.51 8.80 15.72
N LYS A 264 10.81 8.31 16.93
CA LYS A 264 9.85 7.80 17.89
C LYS A 264 10.01 8.52 19.22
N TYR A 265 8.91 8.93 19.81
CA TYR A 265 8.80 9.34 21.20
C TYR A 265 8.03 8.27 22.00
N ASP A 266 8.65 7.74 23.03
CA ASP A 266 8.03 6.80 23.97
C ASP A 266 7.75 7.53 25.29
N SER A 267 6.50 7.50 25.73
CA SER A 267 6.09 8.19 26.95
C SER A 267 6.60 7.55 28.24
N GLY A 268 7.03 6.28 28.17
CA GLY A 268 7.28 5.44 29.35
C GLY A 268 6.01 5.07 30.13
N LYS A 269 4.82 5.38 29.59
CA LYS A 269 3.51 5.15 30.20
C LYS A 269 2.59 4.27 29.35
N GLY A 270 3.17 3.42 28.47
CA GLY A 270 2.45 2.49 27.61
C GLY A 270 1.94 3.06 26.30
N TRP A 271 2.21 4.32 25.97
CA TRP A 271 1.92 4.87 24.64
C TRP A 271 3.16 5.47 23.98
N PHE A 272 3.17 5.45 22.66
CA PHE A 272 4.22 6.09 21.89
C PHE A 272 3.68 6.74 20.61
N LEU A 273 4.42 7.74 20.13
CA LEU A 273 4.18 8.44 18.87
C LEU A 273 5.42 8.28 17.99
N SER A 274 5.21 8.03 16.69
CA SER A 274 6.28 8.11 15.72
C SER A 274 5.88 8.94 14.51
N ALA A 275 6.89 9.60 13.92
CA ALA A 275 6.76 10.34 12.68
C ALA A 275 7.84 9.90 11.70
N LYS A 276 7.49 9.87 10.42
CA LYS A 276 8.39 9.51 9.33
C LYS A 276 8.04 10.31 8.08
N TRP A 277 9.04 10.83 7.39
CA TRP A 277 8.96 11.20 5.99
C TRP A 277 9.76 10.21 5.17
N GLN A 278 9.30 9.88 3.99
CA GLN A 278 10.01 8.98 3.09
C GLN A 278 9.85 9.45 1.65
N GLN A 279 10.93 9.39 0.89
CA GLN A 279 11.00 9.72 -0.52
C GLN A 279 11.19 8.44 -1.32
N GLU A 280 10.39 8.27 -2.37
CA GLU A 280 10.48 7.15 -3.29
C GLU A 280 11.59 7.34 -4.31
N SER A 281 12.17 6.22 -4.75
CA SER A 281 13.19 6.14 -5.78
C SER A 281 13.18 4.75 -6.42
N SER A 282 13.91 4.61 -7.53
CA SER A 282 13.98 3.32 -8.27
C SER A 282 12.61 2.77 -8.64
N VAL A 283 11.67 3.66 -8.91
CA VAL A 283 10.27 3.35 -9.19
C VAL A 283 10.13 2.85 -10.63
N ARG A 284 9.25 1.85 -10.84
CA ARG A 284 8.84 1.33 -12.14
C ARG A 284 7.35 1.04 -12.15
N ASN A 285 6.71 1.34 -13.28
CA ASN A 285 5.28 1.09 -13.56
C ASN A 285 4.34 1.63 -12.49
N ARG A 286 4.64 2.79 -11.88
CA ARG A 286 3.79 3.42 -10.87
C ARG A 286 4.15 4.89 -10.65
N ALA A 287 3.35 5.57 -9.83
CA ALA A 287 3.67 6.91 -9.35
C ALA A 287 4.95 6.90 -8.50
N GLU A 288 5.73 8.00 -8.58
CA GLU A 288 6.90 8.25 -7.74
C GLU A 288 6.68 9.55 -6.96
N GLY A 289 6.78 9.47 -5.63
CA GLY A 289 6.45 10.59 -4.77
C GLY A 289 7.06 10.55 -3.38
N ASP A 290 6.41 11.28 -2.48
CA ASP A 290 6.77 11.40 -1.07
C ASP A 290 5.61 11.00 -0.17
N ALA A 291 5.92 10.39 0.99
CA ALA A 291 4.93 10.09 2.00
C ALA A 291 5.37 10.60 3.38
N TYR A 292 4.40 11.13 4.11
CA TYR A 292 4.52 11.49 5.53
C TYR A 292 3.62 10.56 6.33
N TRP A 293 4.15 10.04 7.43
CA TRP A 293 3.45 9.12 8.32
C TRP A 293 3.52 9.59 9.76
N LEU A 294 2.38 9.51 10.44
CA LEU A 294 2.27 9.57 11.89
C LEU A 294 1.68 8.26 12.39
N LYS A 295 2.20 7.71 13.49
CA LYS A 295 1.64 6.53 14.16
C LYS A 295 1.60 6.79 15.66
N LEU A 296 0.40 6.76 16.23
CA LEU A 296 0.15 6.80 17.67
C LEU A 296 -0.32 5.42 18.13
N VAL A 297 0.25 4.91 19.20
CA VAL A 297 -0.11 3.62 19.82
C VAL A 297 -0.39 3.84 21.30
N PHE A 298 -1.51 3.31 21.79
CA PHE A 298 -1.90 3.43 23.21
C PHE A 298 -2.82 2.29 23.65
N PRO A 299 -2.81 1.91 24.96
CA PRO A 299 -3.80 1.02 25.54
C PRO A 299 -5.17 1.69 25.65
N LEU A 300 -6.25 0.89 25.59
CA LEU A 300 -7.66 1.31 25.78
C LEU A 300 -8.15 1.00 27.20
#